data_2745577e11f472b80741fe109ea8f53e
#
_entry.id   2745577e11f472b80741fe109ea8f53e
#
_cell.length_a   1.000
_cell.length_b   1.000
_cell.length_c   1.000
_cell.angle_alpha   90.00
_cell.angle_beta   90.00
_cell.angle_gamma   90.00
#
_symmetry.space_group_name_H-M   'P 1'
#
loop_
_entity.id
_entity.type
_entity.pdbx_description
1 polymer ?
#
loop_
_entity_poly.entity_id
_entity_poly.type
_entity_poly.pdbx_seq_one_letter_code
_entity_poly.pdbx_strand_id
1 'polypeptide(L)'
;MPIVHDWLARRASLAPERTALIDATRGDRRISWREWNASANRTARLLQDVFGVRRGDRVAVLAMNCTEFLDLLFACGKLGAILQPLNWRLSSSELAALLADAEPVVLVHGPDFQAQVDSVRSLASSVRHVVPLEDSPARRSEDVPFSRRDALSDAPLPSVDVEPEDPWVLCYTGGSTGTPKAAILTHRSITANAANTVVSWGLTADDTALLNAPLFHTGGLNVFTTPLVYVGGATVVCRSFSVEQVFDVVHRGAINLLFGVPTMFIEMQRHPRFDSVDFSRLKLLISGGAPCPLPVFERFFARGVDFKTGYGLTEAGPNNFCLPPEDTRRKPGAVGVPLFHIEARIEGDGEEGELLLRGPHLCAGYWRRPEETAKTFAGGWLHTGDLVRRDADGCFSIVGRSKDLIISGGENIYPSEVENVLAAHPEVAEVCVIGVPDPKWGEVPRALVVARPGADLTEARLLEFCQGRLARYKQPRSVRFLEALVRTSAGKVDRRTLAARHGNAEG
;
A
#
# COMPACT_ATOMS: atom_id res chain seq x y z
N MET A 1 -9.10 11.70 24.61
CA MET A 1 -8.78 13.04 24.03
C MET A 1 -9.64 13.23 22.80
N PRO A 2 -10.30 14.39 22.62
CA PRO A 2 -10.96 14.68 21.37
C PRO A 2 -9.92 14.70 20.24
N ILE A 3 -10.23 14.04 19.12
CA ILE A 3 -9.36 14.03 17.96
C ILE A 3 -9.58 15.31 17.16
N VAL A 4 -8.51 15.94 16.71
CA VAL A 4 -8.60 17.00 15.70
C VAL A 4 -8.94 16.30 14.38
N HIS A 5 -10.17 16.46 13.88
CA HIS A 5 -10.59 15.86 12.61
C HIS A 5 -10.18 16.73 11.40
N ASP A 6 -10.16 18.05 11.54
CA ASP A 6 -9.73 18.98 10.48
C ASP A 6 -8.23 19.28 10.59
N TRP A 7 -7.41 18.37 10.06
CA TRP A 7 -5.97 18.46 10.11
C TRP A 7 -5.44 19.64 9.27
N LEU A 8 -6.05 19.91 8.12
CA LEU A 8 -5.58 20.98 7.23
C LEU A 8 -5.83 22.35 7.83
N ALA A 9 -6.98 22.59 8.45
CA ALA A 9 -7.24 23.85 9.17
C ALA A 9 -6.24 24.01 10.32
N ARG A 10 -5.94 22.93 11.06
CA ARG A 10 -4.95 22.99 12.12
C ARG A 10 -3.54 23.30 11.59
N ARG A 11 -3.12 22.68 10.48
CA ARG A 11 -1.82 22.97 9.85
C ARG A 11 -1.74 24.37 9.28
N ALA A 12 -2.78 24.82 8.60
CA ALA A 12 -2.87 26.20 8.11
C ALA A 12 -2.80 27.25 9.23
N SER A 13 -3.31 26.94 10.42
CA SER A 13 -3.17 27.80 11.61
C SER A 13 -1.75 27.78 12.19
N LEU A 14 -1.05 26.64 12.18
CA LEU A 14 0.28 26.49 12.81
C LEU A 14 1.42 27.00 11.90
N ALA A 15 1.34 26.76 10.59
CA ALA A 15 2.41 27.08 9.66
C ALA A 15 1.85 27.43 8.25
N PRO A 16 1.06 28.49 8.09
CA PRO A 16 0.27 28.76 6.88
C PRO A 16 1.10 28.81 5.59
N GLU A 17 2.28 29.41 5.63
CA GLU A 17 3.11 29.65 4.43
C GLU A 17 4.08 28.51 4.13
N ARG A 18 4.18 27.51 5.01
CA ARG A 18 5.07 26.37 4.79
C ARG A 18 4.51 25.49 3.67
N THR A 19 5.40 25.00 2.79
CA THR A 19 5.04 24.06 1.72
C THR A 19 4.48 22.78 2.30
N ALA A 20 3.30 22.38 1.84
CA ALA A 20 2.63 21.14 2.20
C ALA A 20 2.70 20.11 1.06
N LEU A 21 2.47 20.58 -0.18
CA LEU A 21 2.52 19.75 -1.37
C LEU A 21 3.42 20.38 -2.44
N ILE A 22 4.05 19.52 -3.22
CA ILE A 22 4.77 19.88 -4.45
C ILE A 22 4.15 19.05 -5.57
N ASP A 23 3.45 19.69 -6.48
CA ASP A 23 2.77 19.03 -7.60
C ASP A 23 3.74 18.82 -8.76
N ALA A 24 4.34 17.64 -8.81
CA ALA A 24 5.28 17.28 -9.88
C ALA A 24 4.58 17.05 -11.24
N THR A 25 3.25 16.98 -11.27
CA THR A 25 2.49 16.87 -12.53
C THR A 25 2.26 18.24 -13.18
N ARG A 26 2.46 19.35 -12.41
CA ARG A 26 2.26 20.74 -12.84
C ARG A 26 3.51 21.60 -12.59
N GLY A 27 4.67 21.09 -13.03
CA GLY A 27 5.93 21.85 -13.00
C GLY A 27 6.48 22.13 -11.61
N ASP A 28 6.35 21.18 -10.68
CA ASP A 28 6.78 21.29 -9.28
C ASP A 28 6.13 22.49 -8.55
N ARG A 29 4.86 22.78 -8.86
CA ARG A 29 4.09 23.82 -8.18
C ARG A 29 4.06 23.53 -6.69
N ARG A 30 4.53 24.51 -5.90
CA ARG A 30 4.45 24.45 -4.44
C ARG A 30 3.10 24.95 -3.95
N ILE A 31 2.50 24.22 -3.01
CA ILE A 31 1.22 24.53 -2.40
C ILE A 31 1.46 24.60 -0.90
N SER A 32 1.16 25.75 -0.29
CA SER A 32 1.27 25.98 1.14
C SER A 32 0.13 25.31 1.92
N TRP A 33 0.29 25.18 3.24
CA TRP A 33 -0.80 24.67 4.10
C TRP A 33 -2.06 25.53 4.01
N ARG A 34 -1.92 26.86 3.90
CA ARG A 34 -3.04 27.80 3.70
C ARG A 34 -3.76 27.51 2.39
N GLU A 35 -3.03 27.42 1.28
CA GLU A 35 -3.59 27.15 -0.04
C GLU A 35 -4.28 25.78 -0.10
N TRP A 36 -3.64 24.76 0.49
CA TRP A 36 -4.23 23.42 0.50
C TRP A 36 -5.50 23.37 1.35
N ASN A 37 -5.51 24.00 2.55
CA ASN A 37 -6.72 24.07 3.36
C ASN A 37 -7.85 24.80 2.63
N ALA A 38 -7.55 25.91 1.93
CA ALA A 38 -8.51 26.66 1.11
C ALA A 38 -9.08 25.78 -0.02
N SER A 39 -8.22 25.02 -0.71
CA SER A 39 -8.63 24.07 -1.75
C SER A 39 -9.55 22.97 -1.21
N ALA A 40 -9.20 22.38 -0.07
CA ALA A 40 -10.02 21.37 0.59
C ALA A 40 -11.37 21.93 1.09
N ASN A 41 -11.41 23.21 1.56
CA ASN A 41 -12.66 23.85 1.93
C ASN A 41 -13.59 24.05 0.71
N ARG A 42 -13.05 24.50 -0.42
CA ARG A 42 -13.84 24.61 -1.68
C ARG A 42 -14.35 23.25 -2.14
N THR A 43 -13.51 22.22 -2.02
CA THR A 43 -13.91 20.84 -2.34
C THR A 43 -15.01 20.35 -1.43
N ALA A 44 -14.91 20.61 -0.12
CA ALA A 44 -15.96 20.23 0.83
C ALA A 44 -17.29 20.96 0.53
N ARG A 45 -17.24 22.25 0.16
CA ARG A 45 -18.45 22.99 -0.27
C ARG A 45 -19.02 22.43 -1.58
N LEU A 46 -18.18 22.04 -2.53
CA LEU A 46 -18.67 21.37 -3.75
C LEU A 46 -19.44 20.08 -3.37
N LEU A 47 -18.88 19.28 -2.49
CA LEU A 47 -19.54 18.04 -2.04
C LEU A 47 -20.84 18.36 -1.28
N GLN A 48 -20.82 19.29 -0.33
CA GLN A 48 -21.95 19.59 0.56
C GLN A 48 -23.03 20.44 -0.12
N ASP A 49 -22.66 21.62 -0.68
CA ASP A 49 -23.61 22.63 -1.11
C ASP A 49 -24.14 22.36 -2.52
N VAL A 50 -23.32 21.71 -3.40
CA VAL A 50 -23.71 21.43 -4.77
C VAL A 50 -24.24 19.99 -4.90
N PHE A 51 -23.57 18.99 -4.29
CA PHE A 51 -23.96 17.59 -4.43
C PHE A 51 -24.76 17.03 -3.24
N GLY A 52 -24.96 17.81 -2.18
CA GLY A 52 -25.77 17.43 -1.02
C GLY A 52 -25.16 16.31 -0.19
N VAL A 53 -23.83 16.13 -0.23
CA VAL A 53 -23.12 15.13 0.57
C VAL A 53 -23.24 15.45 2.05
N ARG A 54 -23.54 14.45 2.86
CA ARG A 54 -23.72 14.55 4.31
C ARG A 54 -22.76 13.61 5.04
N ARG A 55 -22.63 13.76 6.35
CA ARG A 55 -21.92 12.81 7.22
C ARG A 55 -22.37 11.37 6.94
N GLY A 56 -21.43 10.45 6.77
CA GLY A 56 -21.66 9.05 6.45
C GLY A 56 -21.90 8.74 4.98
N ASP A 57 -22.10 9.73 4.10
CA ASP A 57 -22.19 9.50 2.66
C ASP A 57 -20.82 9.10 2.10
N ARG A 58 -20.80 8.26 1.07
CA ARG A 58 -19.59 7.79 0.41
C ARG A 58 -19.35 8.60 -0.85
N VAL A 59 -18.09 9.01 -1.02
CA VAL A 59 -17.58 9.70 -2.21
C VAL A 59 -16.53 8.79 -2.86
N ALA A 60 -16.85 8.24 -4.02
CA ALA A 60 -15.92 7.40 -4.76
C ALA A 60 -14.98 8.26 -5.61
N VAL A 61 -13.70 7.83 -5.72
CA VAL A 61 -12.72 8.47 -6.59
C VAL A 61 -11.96 7.43 -7.41
N LEU A 62 -11.99 7.58 -8.73
CA LEU A 62 -11.29 6.76 -9.72
C LEU A 62 -10.31 7.64 -10.49
N ALA A 63 -9.09 7.78 -9.98
CA ALA A 63 -8.09 8.66 -10.55
C ALA A 63 -6.66 8.16 -10.32
N MET A 64 -5.74 8.63 -11.15
CA MET A 64 -4.31 8.61 -10.84
C MET A 64 -4.03 9.54 -9.66
N ASN A 65 -2.82 9.47 -9.07
CA ASN A 65 -2.45 10.39 -8.01
C ASN A 65 -2.46 11.83 -8.54
N CYS A 66 -3.09 12.72 -7.79
CA CYS A 66 -3.14 14.16 -8.04
C CYS A 66 -3.45 14.90 -6.73
N THR A 67 -3.26 16.21 -6.72
CA THR A 67 -3.57 17.05 -5.56
C THR A 67 -5.06 17.07 -5.25
N GLU A 68 -5.91 17.01 -6.27
CA GLU A 68 -7.37 16.96 -6.14
C GLU A 68 -7.86 15.68 -5.41
N PHE A 69 -7.15 14.57 -5.58
CA PHE A 69 -7.44 13.35 -4.80
C PHE A 69 -7.21 13.58 -3.31
N LEU A 70 -6.11 14.27 -2.97
CA LEU A 70 -5.81 14.63 -1.59
C LEU A 70 -6.79 15.66 -1.05
N ASP A 71 -7.26 16.62 -1.88
CA ASP A 71 -8.34 17.54 -1.52
C ASP A 71 -9.62 16.79 -1.14
N LEU A 72 -10.00 15.76 -1.91
CA LEU A 72 -11.17 14.91 -1.64
C LEU A 72 -11.02 14.12 -0.33
N LEU A 73 -9.83 13.58 -0.06
CA LEU A 73 -9.56 12.87 1.21
C LEU A 73 -9.85 13.77 2.42
N PHE A 74 -9.30 14.99 2.41
CA PHE A 74 -9.47 15.89 3.54
C PHE A 74 -10.82 16.61 3.54
N ALA A 75 -11.44 16.84 2.38
CA ALA A 75 -12.81 17.34 2.30
C ALA A 75 -13.81 16.36 2.90
N CYS A 76 -13.67 15.07 2.61
CA CYS A 76 -14.46 14.01 3.27
C CYS A 76 -14.25 14.02 4.78
N GLY A 77 -13.00 14.13 5.24
CA GLY A 77 -12.68 14.24 6.66
C GLY A 77 -13.33 15.43 7.36
N LYS A 78 -13.36 16.61 6.69
CA LYS A 78 -14.02 17.82 7.19
C LYS A 78 -15.54 17.66 7.34
N LEU A 79 -16.18 16.89 6.44
CA LEU A 79 -17.63 16.69 6.40
C LEU A 79 -18.12 15.47 7.19
N GLY A 80 -17.20 14.62 7.70
CA GLY A 80 -17.56 13.31 8.21
C GLY A 80 -18.11 12.37 7.11
N ALA A 81 -17.83 12.67 5.84
CA ALA A 81 -18.11 11.80 4.71
C ALA A 81 -16.99 10.76 4.54
N ILE A 82 -17.25 9.73 3.77
CA ILE A 82 -16.38 8.57 3.64
C ILE A 82 -15.79 8.52 2.25
N LEU A 83 -14.46 8.59 2.12
CA LEU A 83 -13.80 8.43 0.84
C LEU A 83 -13.75 6.94 0.46
N GLN A 84 -14.14 6.62 -0.78
CA GLN A 84 -13.97 5.30 -1.41
C GLN A 84 -12.94 5.41 -2.54
N PRO A 85 -11.64 5.20 -2.27
CA PRO A 85 -10.62 5.20 -3.31
C PRO A 85 -10.73 3.92 -4.14
N LEU A 86 -10.94 4.06 -5.46
CA LEU A 86 -11.11 2.95 -6.38
C LEU A 86 -9.80 2.61 -7.08
N ASN A 87 -9.49 1.32 -7.16
CA ASN A 87 -8.35 0.84 -7.91
C ASN A 87 -8.64 0.91 -9.42
N TRP A 88 -7.99 1.83 -10.11
CA TRP A 88 -8.18 2.10 -11.53
C TRP A 88 -7.70 0.95 -12.47
N ARG A 89 -6.99 -0.05 -11.92
CA ARG A 89 -6.59 -1.25 -12.67
C ARG A 89 -7.68 -2.32 -12.77
N LEU A 90 -8.78 -2.14 -12.04
CA LEU A 90 -9.91 -3.07 -12.05
C LEU A 90 -10.70 -2.96 -13.36
N SER A 91 -11.29 -4.06 -13.76
CA SER A 91 -12.26 -4.08 -14.87
C SER A 91 -13.55 -3.33 -14.49
N SER A 92 -14.34 -2.96 -15.48
CA SER A 92 -15.63 -2.29 -15.26
C SER A 92 -16.59 -3.14 -14.41
N SER A 93 -16.59 -4.46 -14.58
CA SER A 93 -17.43 -5.35 -13.75
C SER A 93 -17.01 -5.39 -12.28
N GLU A 94 -15.70 -5.39 -12.02
CA GLU A 94 -15.18 -5.32 -10.65
C GLU A 94 -15.49 -3.95 -10.01
N LEU A 95 -15.31 -2.85 -10.75
CA LEU A 95 -15.67 -1.52 -10.26
C LEU A 95 -17.17 -1.39 -9.96
N ALA A 96 -18.04 -1.93 -10.83
CA ALA A 96 -19.47 -1.94 -10.57
C ALA A 96 -19.82 -2.68 -9.27
N ALA A 97 -19.14 -3.80 -8.99
CA ALA A 97 -19.33 -4.53 -7.73
C ALA A 97 -18.90 -3.70 -6.50
N LEU A 98 -17.77 -2.96 -6.57
CA LEU A 98 -17.34 -2.09 -5.47
C LEU A 98 -18.28 -0.89 -5.26
N LEU A 99 -18.81 -0.32 -6.35
CA LEU A 99 -19.79 0.77 -6.29
C LEU A 99 -21.11 0.30 -5.70
N ALA A 100 -21.56 -0.92 -6.03
CA ALA A 100 -22.76 -1.52 -5.45
C ALA A 100 -22.58 -1.88 -3.96
N ASP A 101 -21.38 -2.26 -3.53
CA ASP A 101 -21.09 -2.62 -2.12
C ASP A 101 -21.05 -1.37 -1.21
N ALA A 102 -20.37 -0.31 -1.63
CA ALA A 102 -20.24 0.92 -0.84
C ALA A 102 -21.37 1.92 -1.06
N GLU A 103 -22.08 1.86 -2.20
CA GLU A 103 -23.18 2.78 -2.56
C GLU A 103 -22.78 4.27 -2.46
N PRO A 104 -21.73 4.75 -3.18
CA PRO A 104 -21.36 6.14 -3.15
C PRO A 104 -22.42 7.03 -3.82
N VAL A 105 -22.59 8.26 -3.30
CA VAL A 105 -23.51 9.24 -3.88
C VAL A 105 -22.86 10.12 -4.94
N VAL A 106 -21.53 10.24 -4.89
CA VAL A 106 -20.70 10.97 -5.86
C VAL A 106 -19.60 10.04 -6.37
N LEU A 107 -19.35 10.08 -7.68
CA LEU A 107 -18.22 9.42 -8.33
C LEU A 107 -17.36 10.46 -9.02
N VAL A 108 -16.18 10.71 -8.49
CA VAL A 108 -15.17 11.60 -9.08
C VAL A 108 -14.21 10.76 -9.91
N HIS A 109 -13.84 11.24 -11.11
CA HIS A 109 -12.90 10.50 -11.94
C HIS A 109 -11.89 11.38 -12.68
N GLY A 110 -10.71 10.82 -12.91
CA GLY A 110 -9.72 11.42 -13.80
C GLY A 110 -10.06 11.23 -15.29
N PRO A 111 -9.45 12.02 -16.18
CA PRO A 111 -9.76 12.02 -17.62
C PRO A 111 -9.50 10.66 -18.29
N ASP A 112 -8.50 9.91 -17.81
CA ASP A 112 -8.16 8.58 -18.37
C ASP A 112 -9.29 7.54 -18.21
N PHE A 113 -10.24 7.78 -17.30
CA PHE A 113 -11.24 6.80 -16.87
C PHE A 113 -12.67 7.12 -17.33
N GLN A 114 -12.85 8.10 -18.20
CA GLN A 114 -14.18 8.49 -18.72
C GLN A 114 -14.94 7.30 -19.30
N ALA A 115 -14.34 6.55 -20.22
CA ALA A 115 -14.96 5.39 -20.86
C ALA A 115 -15.34 4.29 -19.86
N GLN A 116 -14.49 4.08 -18.85
CA GLN A 116 -14.72 3.11 -17.78
C GLN A 116 -15.89 3.54 -16.88
N VAL A 117 -15.95 4.83 -16.53
CA VAL A 117 -17.06 5.41 -15.77
C VAL A 117 -18.36 5.33 -16.56
N ASP A 118 -18.36 5.64 -17.84
CA ASP A 118 -19.54 5.52 -18.70
C ASP A 118 -20.08 4.09 -18.76
N SER A 119 -19.20 3.09 -18.71
CA SER A 119 -19.62 1.67 -18.73
C SER A 119 -20.24 1.19 -17.43
N VAL A 120 -19.88 1.80 -16.28
CA VAL A 120 -20.42 1.39 -14.96
C VAL A 120 -21.55 2.27 -14.46
N ARG A 121 -21.75 3.43 -15.06
CA ARG A 121 -22.71 4.46 -14.61
C ARG A 121 -24.15 3.91 -14.45
N SER A 122 -24.62 3.12 -15.41
CA SER A 122 -25.94 2.51 -15.34
C SER A 122 -26.08 1.40 -14.31
N LEU A 123 -24.96 0.85 -13.84
CA LEU A 123 -24.88 -0.23 -12.86
C LEU A 123 -24.75 0.31 -11.42
N ALA A 124 -24.35 1.58 -11.26
CA ALA A 124 -24.11 2.22 -9.97
C ALA A 124 -25.30 3.12 -9.60
N SER A 125 -26.45 2.52 -9.29
CA SER A 125 -27.72 3.23 -9.03
C SER A 125 -27.67 4.24 -7.87
N SER A 126 -26.72 4.09 -6.94
CA SER A 126 -26.51 5.02 -5.82
C SER A 126 -25.85 6.32 -6.24
N VAL A 127 -25.07 6.31 -7.34
CA VAL A 127 -24.32 7.48 -7.82
C VAL A 127 -25.30 8.49 -8.43
N ARG A 128 -25.47 9.60 -7.74
CA ARG A 128 -26.31 10.72 -8.16
C ARG A 128 -25.55 11.75 -9.02
N HIS A 129 -24.24 11.88 -8.77
CA HIS A 129 -23.38 12.86 -9.43
C HIS A 129 -22.08 12.21 -9.91
N VAL A 130 -21.77 12.42 -11.19
CA VAL A 130 -20.46 12.08 -11.78
C VAL A 130 -19.70 13.37 -12.00
N VAL A 131 -18.44 13.39 -11.54
CA VAL A 131 -17.63 14.61 -11.46
C VAL A 131 -16.27 14.37 -12.11
N PRO A 132 -16.06 14.83 -13.35
CA PRO A 132 -14.75 14.78 -13.98
C PRO A 132 -13.79 15.78 -13.29
N LEU A 133 -12.56 15.33 -12.98
CA LEU A 133 -11.51 16.18 -12.39
C LEU A 133 -11.02 17.26 -13.34
N GLU A 134 -11.06 16.98 -14.63
CA GLU A 134 -10.67 17.93 -15.68
C GLU A 134 -11.84 18.14 -16.65
N ASP A 135 -11.97 19.37 -17.15
CA ASP A 135 -12.91 19.65 -18.24
C ASP A 135 -12.43 18.95 -19.53
N SER A 136 -13.22 17.98 -19.98
CA SER A 136 -12.95 17.21 -21.18
C SER A 136 -14.08 17.35 -22.19
N PRO A 137 -13.80 17.44 -23.50
CA PRO A 137 -14.83 17.38 -24.53
C PRO A 137 -15.70 16.09 -24.49
N ALA A 138 -15.16 15.02 -23.90
CA ALA A 138 -15.88 13.76 -23.72
C ALA A 138 -16.84 13.77 -22.52
N ARG A 139 -16.83 14.83 -21.69
CA ARG A 139 -17.72 14.97 -20.54
C ARG A 139 -19.19 15.06 -21.01
N ARG A 140 -20.09 14.38 -20.33
CA ARG A 140 -21.52 14.52 -20.58
C ARG A 140 -22.02 15.87 -20.06
N SER A 141 -23.03 16.43 -20.72
CA SER A 141 -23.58 17.76 -20.39
C SER A 141 -24.17 17.84 -18.98
N GLU A 142 -24.66 16.72 -18.44
CA GLU A 142 -25.23 16.64 -17.09
C GLU A 142 -24.16 16.53 -15.99
N ASP A 143 -22.90 16.22 -16.33
CA ASP A 143 -21.82 16.07 -15.35
C ASP A 143 -21.28 17.45 -14.92
N VAL A 144 -21.18 17.66 -13.63
CA VAL A 144 -20.63 18.90 -13.05
C VAL A 144 -19.12 18.77 -12.92
N PRO A 145 -18.31 19.62 -13.58
CA PRO A 145 -16.85 19.51 -13.49
C PRO A 145 -16.35 19.88 -12.07
N PHE A 146 -15.24 19.27 -11.68
CA PHE A 146 -14.62 19.51 -10.38
C PHE A 146 -14.15 20.97 -10.23
N SER A 147 -13.80 21.65 -11.33
CA SER A 147 -13.45 23.08 -11.38
C SER A 147 -14.57 23.99 -10.90
N ARG A 148 -15.83 23.51 -10.85
CA ARG A 148 -16.96 24.27 -10.25
C ARG A 148 -16.64 24.75 -8.83
N ARG A 149 -15.80 24.02 -8.09
CA ARG A 149 -15.34 24.39 -6.74
C ARG A 149 -14.61 25.74 -6.68
N ASP A 150 -13.94 26.14 -7.78
CA ASP A 150 -13.09 27.34 -7.79
C ASP A 150 -13.90 28.63 -7.60
N ALA A 151 -15.20 28.58 -7.91
CA ALA A 151 -16.15 29.67 -7.66
C ALA A 151 -16.77 29.64 -6.25
N LEU A 152 -16.45 28.63 -5.42
CA LEU A 152 -17.00 28.49 -4.08
C LEU A 152 -16.08 29.13 -3.03
N SER A 153 -16.66 29.48 -1.88
CA SER A 153 -15.92 30.07 -0.77
C SER A 153 -14.89 29.12 -0.20
N ASP A 154 -13.71 29.60 0.13
CA ASP A 154 -12.65 28.90 0.86
C ASP A 154 -12.68 29.14 2.38
N ALA A 155 -13.66 29.89 2.87
CA ALA A 155 -13.85 30.12 4.29
C ALA A 155 -14.04 28.80 5.05
N PRO A 156 -13.66 28.74 6.33
CA PRO A 156 -13.88 27.55 7.15
C PRO A 156 -15.33 27.07 7.07
N LEU A 157 -15.51 25.75 7.05
CA LEU A 157 -16.84 25.15 7.12
C LEU A 157 -17.38 25.23 8.56
N PRO A 158 -18.72 25.23 8.73
CA PRO A 158 -19.31 24.97 10.04
C PRO A 158 -18.75 23.68 10.64
N SER A 159 -18.55 23.66 11.94
CA SER A 159 -18.05 22.49 12.64
C SER A 159 -19.05 21.32 12.48
N VAL A 160 -18.52 20.18 12.06
CA VAL A 160 -19.25 18.91 12.06
C VAL A 160 -18.76 18.09 13.26
N ASP A 161 -19.69 17.48 13.94
CA ASP A 161 -19.37 16.61 15.07
C ASP A 161 -18.90 15.25 14.54
N VAL A 162 -17.58 15.11 14.36
CA VAL A 162 -16.91 13.90 13.85
C VAL A 162 -16.29 13.16 15.02
N GLU A 163 -16.74 11.92 15.20
CA GLU A 163 -16.25 11.04 16.25
C GLU A 163 -15.00 10.25 15.82
N PRO A 164 -14.13 9.86 16.77
CA PRO A 164 -12.94 9.07 16.47
C PRO A 164 -13.22 7.78 15.68
N GLU A 165 -14.34 7.15 15.95
CA GLU A 165 -14.76 5.89 15.32
C GLU A 165 -15.50 6.09 13.99
N ASP A 166 -15.79 7.33 13.60
CA ASP A 166 -16.40 7.58 12.29
C ASP A 166 -15.48 7.07 11.17
N PRO A 167 -16.04 6.36 10.19
CA PRO A 167 -15.31 5.96 8.99
C PRO A 167 -14.84 7.18 8.21
N TRP A 168 -13.56 7.18 7.79
CA TRP A 168 -12.99 8.20 6.92
C TRP A 168 -12.70 7.64 5.52
N VAL A 169 -12.19 6.40 5.44
CA VAL A 169 -11.85 5.76 4.16
C VAL A 169 -12.34 4.31 4.15
N LEU A 170 -12.97 3.90 3.05
CA LEU A 170 -13.24 2.49 2.72
C LEU A 170 -12.15 1.98 1.78
N CYS A 171 -11.15 1.30 2.32
CA CYS A 171 -10.03 0.80 1.54
C CYS A 171 -10.24 -0.68 1.18
N TYR A 172 -10.44 -0.98 -0.11
CA TYR A 172 -10.70 -2.34 -0.56
C TYR A 172 -9.45 -3.21 -0.61
N THR A 173 -9.57 -4.42 -0.09
CA THR A 173 -8.53 -5.46 -0.14
C THR A 173 -8.96 -6.61 -1.03
N GLY A 174 -8.00 -7.25 -1.70
CA GLY A 174 -8.24 -8.50 -2.41
C GLY A 174 -8.48 -9.62 -1.42
N GLY A 175 -9.73 -10.01 -1.22
CA GLY A 175 -10.08 -11.12 -0.33
C GLY A 175 -9.52 -12.47 -0.81
N SER A 176 -9.11 -13.33 0.14
CA SER A 176 -8.74 -14.73 -0.16
C SER A 176 -9.90 -15.53 -0.76
N THR A 177 -11.13 -15.08 -0.56
CA THR A 177 -12.38 -15.68 -1.09
C THR A 177 -12.73 -15.22 -2.51
N GLY A 178 -11.98 -14.27 -3.09
CA GLY A 178 -12.21 -13.74 -4.44
C GLY A 178 -13.08 -12.48 -4.48
N THR A 179 -13.91 -12.21 -3.47
CA THR A 179 -14.71 -10.98 -3.38
C THR A 179 -13.92 -9.93 -2.58
N PRO A 180 -13.67 -8.73 -3.16
CA PRO A 180 -13.02 -7.65 -2.41
C PRO A 180 -13.82 -7.24 -1.17
N LYS A 181 -13.10 -6.89 -0.09
CA LYS A 181 -13.70 -6.41 1.16
C LYS A 181 -13.16 -5.03 1.46
N ALA A 182 -14.02 -4.10 1.87
CA ALA A 182 -13.59 -2.77 2.28
C ALA A 182 -13.25 -2.75 3.77
N ALA A 183 -11.99 -2.54 4.12
CA ALA A 183 -11.59 -2.22 5.48
C ALA A 183 -12.03 -0.80 5.82
N ILE A 184 -12.65 -0.62 6.99
CA ILE A 184 -13.15 0.65 7.49
C ILE A 184 -12.02 1.37 8.22
N LEU A 185 -11.32 2.29 7.56
CA LEU A 185 -10.32 3.13 8.20
C LEU A 185 -11.03 4.32 8.85
N THR A 186 -10.98 4.38 10.18
CA THR A 186 -11.61 5.45 10.97
C THR A 186 -10.67 6.63 11.17
N HIS A 187 -11.21 7.77 11.61
CA HIS A 187 -10.40 8.89 12.05
C HIS A 187 -9.39 8.49 13.13
N ARG A 188 -9.80 7.63 14.09
CA ARG A 188 -8.92 7.06 15.11
C ARG A 188 -7.76 6.27 14.47
N SER A 189 -8.08 5.33 13.60
CA SER A 189 -7.05 4.41 13.07
C SER A 189 -6.02 5.13 12.21
N ILE A 190 -6.45 6.07 11.36
CA ILE A 190 -5.55 6.89 10.54
C ILE A 190 -4.69 7.81 11.42
N THR A 191 -5.29 8.44 12.45
CA THR A 191 -4.55 9.29 13.40
C THR A 191 -3.52 8.50 14.18
N ALA A 192 -3.88 7.32 14.67
CA ALA A 192 -2.97 6.45 15.42
C ALA A 192 -1.82 5.96 14.55
N ASN A 193 -2.09 5.55 13.30
CA ASN A 193 -1.03 5.19 12.35
C ASN A 193 -0.08 6.36 12.11
N ALA A 194 -0.61 7.56 11.87
CA ALA A 194 0.20 8.76 11.63
C ALA A 194 1.07 9.10 12.86
N ALA A 195 0.49 9.13 14.06
CA ALA A 195 1.21 9.41 15.30
C ALA A 195 2.31 8.37 15.57
N ASN A 196 1.98 7.08 15.45
CA ASN A 196 2.95 5.99 15.63
C ASN A 196 4.11 6.11 14.65
N THR A 197 3.84 6.39 13.39
CA THR A 197 4.88 6.54 12.36
C THR A 197 5.78 7.73 12.68
N VAL A 198 5.20 8.88 13.02
CA VAL A 198 5.96 10.10 13.38
C VAL A 198 6.91 9.82 14.55
N VAL A 199 6.40 9.24 15.63
CA VAL A 199 7.18 8.99 16.83
C VAL A 199 8.26 7.93 16.61
N SER A 200 7.89 6.78 16.02
CA SER A 200 8.79 5.62 15.95
C SER A 200 9.79 5.70 14.79
N TRP A 201 9.46 6.43 13.71
CA TRP A 201 10.36 6.62 12.57
C TRP A 201 11.11 7.96 12.64
N GLY A 202 10.85 8.77 13.67
CA GLY A 202 11.50 10.06 13.88
C GLY A 202 11.18 11.07 12.77
N LEU A 203 9.93 11.10 12.26
CA LEU A 203 9.54 12.07 11.25
C LEU A 203 9.40 13.47 11.84
N THR A 204 9.78 14.46 11.05
CA THR A 204 9.74 15.88 11.42
C THR A 204 9.02 16.71 10.37
N ALA A 205 8.77 17.96 10.71
CA ALA A 205 8.21 18.92 9.76
C ALA A 205 9.16 19.24 8.58
N ASP A 206 10.45 18.93 8.68
CA ASP A 206 11.44 19.18 7.63
C ASP A 206 11.54 17.99 6.64
N ASP A 207 10.82 16.90 6.91
CA ASP A 207 10.82 15.75 6.03
C ASP A 207 9.91 15.96 4.83
N THR A 208 10.34 15.46 3.69
CA THR A 208 9.60 15.46 2.42
C THR A 208 9.61 14.08 1.80
N ALA A 209 8.44 13.53 1.50
CA ALA A 209 8.30 12.22 0.87
C ALA A 209 7.88 12.33 -0.61
N LEU A 210 8.23 11.30 -1.39
CA LEU A 210 7.69 11.09 -2.72
C LEU A 210 6.42 10.24 -2.64
N LEU A 211 5.31 10.76 -3.12
CA LEU A 211 4.07 10.02 -3.33
C LEU A 211 4.03 9.49 -4.77
N ASN A 212 4.58 8.31 -4.96
CA ASN A 212 4.61 7.55 -6.22
C ASN A 212 3.78 6.25 -6.16
N ALA A 213 3.44 5.81 -4.95
CA ALA A 213 2.54 4.69 -4.74
C ALA A 213 1.07 5.13 -4.95
N PRO A 214 0.17 4.22 -5.43
CA PRO A 214 -1.21 4.60 -5.70
C PRO A 214 -1.98 5.00 -4.43
N LEU A 215 -2.74 6.10 -4.52
CA LEU A 215 -3.60 6.61 -3.44
C LEU A 215 -4.83 5.73 -3.13
N PHE A 216 -5.18 4.78 -3.99
CA PHE A 216 -6.24 3.82 -3.70
C PHE A 216 -5.78 2.68 -2.76
N HIS A 217 -4.49 2.62 -2.43
CA HIS A 217 -3.94 1.73 -1.41
C HIS A 217 -3.49 2.49 -0.17
N THR A 218 -3.58 1.84 0.98
CA THR A 218 -3.08 2.39 2.25
C THR A 218 -1.57 2.72 2.18
N GLY A 219 -0.81 2.07 1.29
CA GLY A 219 0.60 2.41 1.02
C GLY A 219 0.78 3.85 0.54
N GLY A 220 0.01 4.29 -0.44
CA GLY A 220 0.03 5.69 -0.92
C GLY A 220 -0.59 6.67 0.07
N LEU A 221 -1.69 6.27 0.73
CA LEU A 221 -2.40 7.13 1.67
C LEU A 221 -1.65 7.31 3.00
N ASN A 222 -1.13 6.23 3.60
CA ASN A 222 -0.85 6.19 5.03
C ASN A 222 0.60 5.82 5.39
N VAL A 223 1.50 5.51 4.42
CA VAL A 223 2.93 5.28 4.76
C VAL A 223 3.58 6.60 5.15
N PHE A 224 3.53 7.61 4.28
CA PHE A 224 4.09 8.92 4.54
C PHE A 224 3.09 10.07 4.41
N THR A 225 2.08 9.97 3.54
CA THR A 225 1.17 11.08 3.21
C THR A 225 0.44 11.61 4.46
N THR A 226 -0.32 10.78 5.16
CA THR A 226 -1.01 11.20 6.40
C THR A 226 -0.04 11.47 7.56
N PRO A 227 1.06 10.72 7.79
CA PRO A 227 2.06 11.08 8.80
C PRO A 227 2.71 12.44 8.56
N LEU A 228 3.03 12.81 7.32
CA LEU A 228 3.60 14.13 7.01
C LEU A 228 2.61 15.25 7.23
N VAL A 229 1.33 15.06 6.87
CA VAL A 229 0.29 16.02 7.25
C VAL A 229 0.21 16.16 8.76
N TYR A 230 0.27 15.04 9.49
CA TYR A 230 0.20 15.05 10.96
C TYR A 230 1.36 15.80 11.60
N VAL A 231 2.59 15.70 11.10
CA VAL A 231 3.77 16.37 11.65
C VAL A 231 4.06 17.74 11.03
N GLY A 232 3.52 18.05 9.83
CA GLY A 232 3.72 19.30 9.10
C GLY A 232 4.87 19.26 8.09
N GLY A 233 5.24 18.08 7.62
CA GLY A 233 6.18 17.87 6.51
C GLY A 233 5.55 18.08 5.15
N ALA A 234 6.26 17.76 4.06
CA ALA A 234 5.80 17.98 2.70
C ALA A 234 5.70 16.67 1.89
N THR A 235 4.87 16.68 0.85
CA THR A 235 4.73 15.54 -0.08
C THR A 235 4.91 16.02 -1.52
N VAL A 236 5.83 15.38 -2.27
CA VAL A 236 5.94 15.52 -3.73
C VAL A 236 4.96 14.57 -4.37
N VAL A 237 3.95 15.09 -5.06
CA VAL A 237 2.87 14.32 -5.67
C VAL A 237 3.24 13.99 -7.12
N CYS A 238 3.49 12.71 -7.40
CA CYS A 238 3.68 12.17 -8.74
C CYS A 238 2.44 11.41 -9.19
N ARG A 239 2.10 11.51 -10.47
CA ARG A 239 0.93 10.85 -11.05
C ARG A 239 0.96 9.32 -10.85
N SER A 240 2.15 8.74 -11.05
CA SER A 240 2.44 7.31 -10.87
C SER A 240 3.94 7.11 -10.69
N PHE A 241 4.36 5.88 -10.48
CA PHE A 241 5.78 5.54 -10.44
C PHE A 241 6.43 5.66 -11.84
N SER A 242 7.57 6.33 -11.88
CA SER A 242 8.52 6.37 -13.01
C SER A 242 9.91 6.42 -12.42
N VAL A 243 10.82 5.55 -12.90
CA VAL A 243 12.21 5.49 -12.41
C VAL A 243 12.92 6.80 -12.67
N GLU A 244 12.75 7.39 -13.87
CA GLU A 244 13.37 8.66 -14.24
C GLU A 244 12.93 9.76 -13.29
N GLN A 245 11.62 9.89 -13.04
CA GLN A 245 11.09 10.90 -12.15
C GLN A 245 11.57 10.73 -10.71
N VAL A 246 11.62 9.48 -10.20
CA VAL A 246 12.18 9.18 -8.88
C VAL A 246 13.63 9.64 -8.80
N PHE A 247 14.45 9.30 -9.80
CA PHE A 247 15.86 9.67 -9.81
C PHE A 247 16.07 11.18 -9.93
N ASP A 248 15.28 11.88 -10.73
CA ASP A 248 15.33 13.32 -10.83
C ASP A 248 15.00 14.03 -9.51
N VAL A 249 13.95 13.55 -8.82
CA VAL A 249 13.52 14.10 -7.54
C VAL A 249 14.56 13.82 -6.43
N VAL A 250 15.11 12.59 -6.40
CA VAL A 250 16.17 12.19 -5.45
C VAL A 250 17.45 12.99 -5.71
N HIS A 251 17.91 13.04 -6.97
CA HIS A 251 19.16 13.73 -7.34
C HIS A 251 19.12 15.23 -7.02
N ARG A 252 17.98 15.88 -7.20
CA ARG A 252 17.78 17.29 -6.81
C ARG A 252 17.73 17.49 -5.29
N GLY A 253 17.71 16.41 -4.51
CA GLY A 253 17.53 16.46 -3.05
C GLY A 253 16.21 17.05 -2.61
N ALA A 254 15.15 16.90 -3.44
CA ALA A 254 13.82 17.42 -3.16
C ALA A 254 13.06 16.58 -2.13
N ILE A 255 13.51 15.35 -1.87
CA ILE A 255 12.95 14.43 -0.87
C ILE A 255 14.04 13.82 0.00
N ASN A 256 13.65 13.36 1.18
CA ASN A 256 14.48 12.55 2.07
C ASN A 256 13.78 11.26 2.54
N LEU A 257 12.52 11.04 2.13
CA LEU A 257 11.75 9.85 2.42
C LEU A 257 11.25 9.22 1.11
N LEU A 258 11.50 7.93 0.93
CA LEU A 258 11.02 7.18 -0.24
C LEU A 258 10.46 5.83 0.17
N PHE A 259 9.21 5.60 -0.23
CA PHE A 259 8.51 4.31 -0.11
C PHE A 259 8.23 3.74 -1.49
N GLY A 260 8.39 2.43 -1.62
CA GLY A 260 7.99 1.69 -2.81
C GLY A 260 7.71 0.22 -2.52
N VAL A 261 7.20 -0.48 -3.51
CA VAL A 261 7.09 -1.94 -3.49
C VAL A 261 8.36 -2.56 -4.10
N PRO A 262 8.69 -3.84 -3.81
CA PRO A 262 9.93 -4.47 -4.28
C PRO A 262 10.19 -4.31 -5.78
N THR A 263 9.15 -4.42 -6.61
CA THR A 263 9.27 -4.28 -8.07
C THR A 263 9.78 -2.91 -8.50
N MET A 264 9.36 -1.84 -7.82
CA MET A 264 9.86 -0.48 -8.10
C MET A 264 11.38 -0.39 -7.86
N PHE A 265 11.86 -0.96 -6.76
CA PHE A 265 13.29 -0.96 -6.44
C PHE A 265 14.11 -1.85 -7.37
N ILE A 266 13.56 -2.98 -7.80
CA ILE A 266 14.18 -3.83 -8.84
C ILE A 266 14.30 -3.06 -10.16
N GLU A 267 13.25 -2.34 -10.59
CA GLU A 267 13.27 -1.51 -11.79
C GLU A 267 14.29 -0.37 -11.66
N MET A 268 14.33 0.31 -10.50
CA MET A 268 15.34 1.34 -10.23
C MET A 268 16.76 0.78 -10.38
N GLN A 269 17.05 -0.40 -9.82
CA GLN A 269 18.35 -1.03 -9.89
C GLN A 269 18.75 -1.50 -11.29
N ARG A 270 17.78 -1.79 -12.16
CA ARG A 270 18.01 -2.16 -13.57
C ARG A 270 18.30 -0.95 -14.46
N HIS A 271 17.92 0.22 -14.02
CA HIS A 271 18.03 1.43 -14.82
C HIS A 271 19.50 1.91 -14.92
N PRO A 272 19.98 2.32 -16.10
CA PRO A 272 21.39 2.74 -16.31
C PRO A 272 21.85 3.87 -15.38
N ARG A 273 20.95 4.75 -14.97
CA ARG A 273 21.26 5.87 -14.06
C ARG A 273 21.46 5.45 -12.60
N PHE A 274 21.11 4.23 -12.20
CA PHE A 274 21.14 3.82 -10.79
C PHE A 274 22.47 4.09 -10.10
N ASP A 275 23.58 3.80 -10.81
CA ASP A 275 24.91 3.94 -10.26
C ASP A 275 25.41 5.40 -10.20
N SER A 276 24.72 6.34 -10.85
CA SER A 276 25.05 7.78 -10.86
C SER A 276 24.14 8.64 -9.96
N VAL A 277 23.03 8.10 -9.44
CA VAL A 277 22.11 8.86 -8.58
C VAL A 277 22.74 9.06 -7.20
N ASP A 278 22.68 10.28 -6.68
CA ASP A 278 23.09 10.58 -5.32
C ASP A 278 21.91 10.33 -4.34
N PHE A 279 22.02 9.27 -3.56
CA PHE A 279 21.07 8.89 -2.53
C PHE A 279 21.40 9.45 -1.13
N SER A 280 22.46 10.22 -0.98
CA SER A 280 23.00 10.64 0.33
C SER A 280 22.02 11.42 1.20
N ARG A 281 21.01 12.07 0.59
CA ARG A 281 19.98 12.83 1.28
C ARG A 281 18.80 12.00 1.77
N LEU A 282 18.71 10.72 1.37
CA LEU A 282 17.63 9.86 1.83
C LEU A 282 17.87 9.47 3.29
N LYS A 283 16.95 9.92 4.15
CA LYS A 283 16.86 9.54 5.56
C LYS A 283 16.21 8.17 5.75
N LEU A 284 15.15 7.89 4.96
CA LEU A 284 14.43 6.61 4.99
C LEU A 284 14.14 6.14 3.56
N LEU A 285 14.55 4.92 3.28
CA LEU A 285 14.23 4.18 2.08
C LEU A 285 13.59 2.85 2.49
N ILE A 286 12.30 2.68 2.19
CA ILE A 286 11.50 1.58 2.73
C ILE A 286 10.80 0.82 1.60
N SER A 287 11.00 -0.50 1.57
CA SER A 287 10.22 -1.43 0.76
C SER A 287 9.12 -2.07 1.58
N GLY A 288 7.90 -2.12 1.04
CA GLY A 288 6.78 -2.75 1.74
C GLY A 288 5.74 -3.34 0.79
N GLY A 289 4.73 -3.95 1.39
CA GLY A 289 3.59 -4.53 0.66
C GLY A 289 3.83 -5.93 0.06
N ALA A 290 5.08 -6.37 -0.06
CA ALA A 290 5.48 -7.74 -0.44
C ALA A 290 6.89 -8.03 0.11
N PRO A 291 7.29 -9.30 0.23
CA PRO A 291 8.68 -9.67 0.53
C PRO A 291 9.64 -9.07 -0.51
N CYS A 292 10.74 -8.48 -0.02
CA CYS A 292 11.77 -7.91 -0.88
C CYS A 292 12.98 -8.86 -0.91
N PRO A 293 13.47 -9.27 -2.11
CA PRO A 293 14.61 -10.16 -2.23
C PRO A 293 15.90 -9.56 -1.62
N LEU A 294 16.68 -10.38 -0.91
CA LEU A 294 17.93 -9.94 -0.28
C LEU A 294 18.92 -9.25 -1.21
N PRO A 295 19.13 -9.69 -2.46
CA PRO A 295 20.01 -8.99 -3.40
C PRO A 295 19.64 -7.52 -3.65
N VAL A 296 18.35 -7.15 -3.46
CA VAL A 296 17.92 -5.74 -3.59
C VAL A 296 18.49 -4.91 -2.44
N PHE A 297 18.52 -5.45 -1.22
CA PHE A 297 19.13 -4.78 -0.05
C PHE A 297 20.63 -4.59 -0.25
N GLU A 298 21.34 -5.65 -0.63
CA GLU A 298 22.78 -5.65 -0.82
C GLU A 298 23.24 -4.56 -1.80
N ARG A 299 22.50 -4.39 -2.90
CA ARG A 299 22.84 -3.40 -3.91
C ARG A 299 22.63 -1.95 -3.41
N PHE A 300 21.61 -1.67 -2.59
CA PHE A 300 21.46 -0.37 -1.93
C PHE A 300 22.52 -0.16 -0.85
N PHE A 301 22.84 -1.20 -0.07
CA PHE A 301 23.91 -1.13 0.93
C PHE A 301 25.28 -0.82 0.31
N ALA A 302 25.58 -1.40 -0.87
CA ALA A 302 26.79 -1.09 -1.63
C ALA A 302 26.85 0.38 -2.09
N ARG A 303 25.69 1.05 -2.23
CA ARG A 303 25.56 2.48 -2.52
C ARG A 303 25.55 3.36 -1.26
N GLY A 304 25.81 2.79 -0.08
CA GLY A 304 25.82 3.52 1.18
C GLY A 304 24.42 3.86 1.72
N VAL A 305 23.35 3.32 1.14
CA VAL A 305 21.97 3.62 1.49
C VAL A 305 21.41 2.55 2.43
N ASP A 306 20.85 2.96 3.56
CA ASP A 306 20.14 2.07 4.46
C ASP A 306 18.74 1.79 3.91
N PHE A 307 18.53 0.54 3.51
CA PHE A 307 17.29 0.07 2.89
C PHE A 307 16.54 -0.86 3.85
N LYS A 308 15.30 -0.50 4.18
CA LYS A 308 14.50 -1.19 5.22
C LYS A 308 13.30 -1.91 4.65
N THR A 309 12.83 -2.92 5.38
CA THR A 309 11.52 -3.54 5.17
C THR A 309 10.48 -2.84 6.03
N GLY A 310 9.38 -2.41 5.43
CA GLY A 310 8.16 -2.00 6.12
C GLY A 310 7.14 -3.13 6.08
N TYR A 311 6.38 -3.29 7.15
CA TYR A 311 5.29 -4.25 7.23
C TYR A 311 3.99 -3.58 7.64
N GLY A 312 2.93 -3.96 6.94
CA GLY A 312 1.58 -3.58 7.25
C GLY A 312 0.57 -4.18 6.28
N LEU A 313 -0.67 -4.05 6.66
CA LEU A 313 -1.82 -4.51 5.89
C LEU A 313 -2.92 -3.44 6.00
N THR A 314 -3.93 -3.52 5.15
CA THR A 314 -4.99 -2.51 5.13
C THR A 314 -5.72 -2.43 6.47
N GLU A 315 -5.92 -3.56 7.12
CA GLU A 315 -6.63 -3.71 8.39
C GLU A 315 -5.88 -3.11 9.60
N ALA A 316 -4.53 -3.04 9.52
CA ALA A 316 -3.68 -2.50 10.59
C ALA A 316 -2.93 -1.21 10.19
N GLY A 317 -3.29 -0.60 9.07
CA GLY A 317 -2.44 0.44 8.49
C GLY A 317 -1.11 -0.11 7.95
N PRO A 318 -0.35 0.69 7.19
CA PRO A 318 0.85 0.22 6.51
C PRO A 318 2.08 0.14 7.39
N ASN A 319 2.08 0.79 8.57
CA ASN A 319 3.26 0.98 9.40
C ASN A 319 3.03 0.34 10.77
N ASN A 320 3.54 -0.88 10.98
CA ASN A 320 3.36 -1.62 12.23
C ASN A 320 4.65 -1.87 12.99
N PHE A 321 5.79 -1.82 12.30
CA PHE A 321 7.10 -2.13 12.87
C PHE A 321 8.16 -1.09 12.47
N CYS A 322 9.22 -1.04 13.24
CA CYS A 322 10.41 -0.25 12.96
C CYS A 322 11.65 -1.11 13.18
N LEU A 323 12.48 -1.21 12.15
CA LEU A 323 13.82 -1.76 12.27
C LEU A 323 14.77 -0.63 12.70
N PRO A 324 15.47 -0.74 13.85
CA PRO A 324 16.45 0.26 14.26
C PRO A 324 17.53 0.49 13.21
N PRO A 325 18.10 1.70 13.10
CA PRO A 325 19.12 2.00 12.09
C PRO A 325 20.34 1.08 12.17
N GLU A 326 20.80 0.76 13.38
CA GLU A 326 21.93 -0.14 13.66
C GLU A 326 21.68 -1.59 13.21
N ASP A 327 20.44 -2.01 13.13
CA ASP A 327 20.05 -3.35 12.70
C ASP A 327 19.79 -3.47 11.21
N THR A 328 19.67 -2.36 10.50
CA THR A 328 19.26 -2.35 9.07
C THR A 328 20.16 -3.23 8.22
N ARG A 329 21.50 -3.16 8.43
CA ARG A 329 22.47 -3.97 7.69
C ARG A 329 22.75 -5.33 8.32
N ARG A 330 22.51 -5.46 9.63
CA ARG A 330 22.71 -6.70 10.39
C ARG A 330 21.57 -7.70 10.15
N LYS A 331 20.33 -7.18 9.94
CA LYS A 331 19.10 -7.99 9.82
C LYS A 331 18.30 -7.61 8.55
N PRO A 332 18.89 -7.73 7.35
CA PRO A 332 18.20 -7.37 6.11
C PRO A 332 16.93 -8.20 5.93
N GLY A 333 15.82 -7.56 5.57
CA GLY A 333 14.52 -8.21 5.41
C GLY A 333 13.69 -8.34 6.69
N ALA A 334 14.28 -8.16 7.88
CA ALA A 334 13.51 -8.06 9.11
C ALA A 334 12.64 -6.79 9.14
N VAL A 335 11.50 -6.87 9.80
CA VAL A 335 10.57 -5.73 9.96
C VAL A 335 10.86 -4.94 11.24
N GLY A 336 11.55 -5.54 12.21
CA GLY A 336 11.96 -4.90 13.45
C GLY A 336 11.03 -5.15 14.63
N VAL A 337 10.86 -4.14 15.46
CA VAL A 337 10.02 -4.18 16.67
C VAL A 337 8.72 -3.42 16.44
N PRO A 338 7.63 -3.74 17.18
CA PRO A 338 6.37 -3.03 17.07
C PRO A 338 6.51 -1.53 17.33
N LEU A 339 5.74 -0.69 16.62
CA LEU A 339 5.70 0.74 16.86
C LEU A 339 5.10 1.05 18.27
N PHE A 340 5.33 2.24 18.78
CA PHE A 340 5.11 2.66 20.16
C PHE A 340 3.73 2.29 20.75
N HIS A 341 2.64 2.44 19.99
CA HIS A 341 1.27 2.13 20.43
C HIS A 341 0.73 0.83 19.82
N ILE A 342 1.61 -0.09 19.40
CA ILE A 342 1.22 -1.37 18.81
C ILE A 342 1.67 -2.51 19.71
N GLU A 343 0.73 -3.37 20.05
CA GLU A 343 1.03 -4.64 20.65
C GLU A 343 1.08 -5.70 19.54
N ALA A 344 2.16 -6.49 19.55
CA ALA A 344 2.34 -7.62 18.66
C ALA A 344 2.67 -8.87 19.46
N ARG A 345 2.04 -9.98 19.11
CA ARG A 345 2.38 -11.30 19.68
C ARG A 345 2.34 -12.37 18.60
N ILE A 346 3.00 -13.46 18.85
CA ILE A 346 2.93 -14.69 18.06
C ILE A 346 1.85 -15.56 18.69
N GLU A 347 0.99 -16.16 17.89
CA GLU A 347 0.02 -17.13 18.36
C GLU A 347 0.73 -18.41 18.80
N GLY A 348 0.40 -18.91 20.00
CA GLY A 348 1.07 -20.03 20.65
C GLY A 348 2.26 -19.61 21.53
N ASP A 349 3.02 -20.60 22.00
CA ASP A 349 4.10 -20.41 22.99
C ASP A 349 5.50 -20.36 22.34
N GLY A 350 5.57 -20.38 21.00
CA GLY A 350 6.81 -20.45 20.23
C GLY A 350 7.36 -19.09 19.80
N GLU A 351 8.58 -19.13 19.24
CA GLU A 351 9.21 -17.98 18.60
C GLU A 351 8.72 -17.78 17.15
N GLU A 352 7.89 -18.68 16.64
CA GLU A 352 7.34 -18.70 15.29
C GLU A 352 5.86 -19.07 15.30
N GLY A 353 5.03 -18.35 14.55
CA GLY A 353 3.59 -18.58 14.43
C GLY A 353 2.87 -17.41 13.78
N GLU A 354 1.54 -17.41 13.85
CA GLU A 354 0.75 -16.31 13.31
C GLU A 354 0.98 -15.01 14.10
N LEU A 355 1.18 -13.92 13.35
CA LEU A 355 1.25 -12.58 13.93
C LEU A 355 -0.14 -12.09 14.31
N LEU A 356 -0.29 -11.72 15.57
CA LEU A 356 -1.47 -11.04 16.10
C LEU A 356 -1.12 -9.61 16.48
N LEU A 357 -1.99 -8.66 16.07
CA LEU A 357 -1.81 -7.24 16.35
C LEU A 357 -2.97 -6.67 17.16
N ARG A 358 -2.66 -5.72 18.05
CA ARG A 358 -3.62 -4.94 18.81
C ARG A 358 -3.15 -3.49 18.96
N GLY A 359 -4.09 -2.56 18.90
CA GLY A 359 -3.79 -1.14 19.10
C GLY A 359 -4.81 -0.22 18.42
N PRO A 360 -4.69 1.09 18.65
CA PRO A 360 -5.64 2.09 18.14
C PRO A 360 -5.54 2.29 16.61
N HIS A 361 -4.51 1.79 15.97
CA HIS A 361 -4.26 1.86 14.52
C HIS A 361 -5.10 0.87 13.70
N LEU A 362 -5.72 -0.12 14.35
CA LEU A 362 -6.54 -1.12 13.67
C LEU A 362 -7.81 -0.50 13.09
N CYS A 363 -8.21 -0.94 11.91
CA CYS A 363 -9.49 -0.58 11.30
C CYS A 363 -10.67 -1.06 12.16
N ALA A 364 -11.87 -0.52 11.90
CA ALA A 364 -13.07 -0.91 12.66
C ALA A 364 -13.67 -2.25 12.20
N GLY A 365 -13.08 -2.90 11.20
CA GLY A 365 -13.57 -4.12 10.58
C GLY A 365 -13.86 -3.94 9.10
N TYR A 366 -14.71 -4.78 8.54
CA TYR A 366 -15.08 -4.77 7.13
C TYR A 366 -16.49 -4.22 6.91
N TRP A 367 -16.63 -3.37 5.91
CA TRP A 367 -17.91 -2.75 5.55
C TRP A 367 -18.97 -3.80 5.23
N ARG A 368 -20.09 -3.76 5.97
CA ARG A 368 -21.23 -4.69 5.81
C ARG A 368 -20.85 -6.19 5.86
N ARG A 369 -19.76 -6.52 6.60
CA ARG A 369 -19.28 -7.91 6.76
C ARG A 369 -19.03 -8.24 8.24
N PRO A 370 -20.08 -8.31 9.08
CA PRO A 370 -19.90 -8.52 10.52
C PRO A 370 -19.28 -9.87 10.87
N GLU A 371 -19.59 -10.93 10.14
CA GLU A 371 -19.06 -12.27 10.41
C GLU A 371 -17.54 -12.34 10.13
N GLU A 372 -17.12 -11.81 8.97
CA GLU A 372 -15.70 -11.76 8.66
C GLU A 372 -14.93 -10.82 9.60
N THR A 373 -15.58 -9.73 10.03
CA THR A 373 -15.00 -8.84 11.05
C THR A 373 -14.79 -9.59 12.35
N ALA A 374 -15.80 -10.28 12.87
CA ALA A 374 -15.73 -11.04 14.11
C ALA A 374 -14.65 -12.13 14.06
N LYS A 375 -14.51 -12.80 12.91
CA LYS A 375 -13.47 -13.82 12.70
C LYS A 375 -12.07 -13.21 12.67
N THR A 376 -11.88 -12.09 11.96
CA THR A 376 -10.59 -11.46 11.79
C THR A 376 -10.10 -10.76 13.06
N PHE A 377 -11.01 -10.26 13.88
CA PHE A 377 -10.71 -9.55 15.14
C PHE A 377 -11.08 -10.38 16.38
N ALA A 378 -10.89 -11.69 16.32
CA ALA A 378 -11.25 -12.59 17.40
C ALA A 378 -10.41 -12.33 18.67
N GLY A 379 -11.04 -12.43 19.84
CA GLY A 379 -10.35 -12.27 21.12
C GLY A 379 -9.74 -10.88 21.37
N GLY A 380 -10.16 -9.85 20.61
CA GLY A 380 -9.62 -8.49 20.69
C GLY A 380 -8.26 -8.31 20.00
N TRP A 381 -7.86 -9.25 19.15
CA TRP A 381 -6.65 -9.21 18.34
C TRP A 381 -6.99 -9.32 16.86
N LEU A 382 -6.27 -8.59 16.04
CA LEU A 382 -6.29 -8.80 14.60
C LEU A 382 -5.45 -10.04 14.26
N HIS A 383 -6.09 -11.06 13.70
CA HIS A 383 -5.45 -12.22 13.11
C HIS A 383 -5.00 -11.86 11.69
N THR A 384 -3.68 -11.71 11.50
CA THR A 384 -3.14 -11.17 10.24
C THR A 384 -3.09 -12.19 9.11
N GLY A 385 -3.07 -13.48 9.44
CA GLY A 385 -2.78 -14.57 8.51
C GLY A 385 -1.32 -14.60 8.04
N ASP A 386 -0.46 -13.72 8.56
CA ASP A 386 0.96 -13.69 8.26
C ASP A 386 1.74 -14.45 9.34
N LEU A 387 2.66 -15.31 8.92
CA LEU A 387 3.54 -16.06 9.81
C LEU A 387 4.81 -15.27 10.04
N VAL A 388 5.23 -15.19 11.30
CA VAL A 388 6.42 -14.45 11.72
C VAL A 388 7.32 -15.30 12.60
N ARG A 389 8.60 -14.92 12.61
CA ARG A 389 9.59 -15.40 13.58
C ARG A 389 10.10 -14.21 14.38
N ARG A 390 10.27 -14.38 15.68
CA ARG A 390 10.90 -13.41 16.57
C ARG A 390 12.25 -13.94 17.01
N ASP A 391 13.31 -13.17 16.80
CA ASP A 391 14.65 -13.53 17.24
C ASP A 391 14.92 -13.18 18.71
N ALA A 392 16.09 -13.55 19.19
CA ALA A 392 16.52 -13.34 20.58
C ALA A 392 16.59 -11.84 20.98
N ASP A 393 16.75 -10.94 20.03
CA ASP A 393 16.74 -9.48 20.25
C ASP A 393 15.31 -8.91 20.24
N GLY A 394 14.28 -9.74 20.07
CA GLY A 394 12.88 -9.34 19.99
C GLY A 394 12.46 -8.80 18.61
N CYS A 395 13.30 -8.90 17.60
CA CYS A 395 13.05 -8.43 16.24
C CYS A 395 12.21 -9.44 15.46
N PHE A 396 11.17 -8.95 14.79
CA PHE A 396 10.27 -9.75 13.97
C PHE A 396 10.74 -9.82 12.52
N SER A 397 10.53 -10.98 11.91
CA SER A 397 10.69 -11.22 10.47
C SER A 397 9.46 -11.93 9.92
N ILE A 398 8.98 -11.53 8.75
CA ILE A 398 7.87 -12.21 8.08
C ILE A 398 8.43 -13.43 7.36
N VAL A 399 7.94 -14.62 7.72
CA VAL A 399 8.40 -15.87 7.12
C VAL A 399 7.43 -16.40 6.05
N GLY A 400 6.18 -15.98 6.08
CA GLY A 400 5.21 -16.38 5.05
C GLY A 400 3.78 -15.99 5.38
N ARG A 401 2.85 -16.67 4.72
CA ARG A 401 1.42 -16.63 5.05
C ARG A 401 0.94 -18.00 5.39
N SER A 402 0.04 -18.13 6.37
CA SER A 402 -0.50 -19.42 6.80
C SER A 402 -1.14 -20.20 5.64
N LYS A 403 -1.84 -19.52 4.74
CA LYS A 403 -2.48 -20.12 3.56
C LYS A 403 -1.52 -20.52 2.43
N ASP A 404 -0.30 -19.99 2.43
CA ASP A 404 0.72 -20.27 1.42
C ASP A 404 1.77 -21.24 1.93
N LEU A 405 1.67 -21.67 3.21
CA LEU A 405 2.57 -22.63 3.85
C LEU A 405 2.46 -23.99 3.14
N ILE A 406 3.61 -24.57 2.79
CA ILE A 406 3.70 -25.89 2.18
C ILE A 406 3.98 -26.90 3.29
N ILE A 407 3.13 -27.88 3.46
CA ILE A 407 3.31 -28.92 4.48
C ILE A 407 3.80 -30.20 3.80
N SER A 408 5.09 -30.49 3.94
CA SER A 408 5.76 -31.63 3.30
C SER A 408 6.18 -32.65 4.34
N GLY A 409 5.49 -33.79 4.38
CA GLY A 409 5.83 -34.87 5.34
C GLY A 409 5.72 -34.47 6.81
N GLY A 410 4.88 -33.48 7.12
CA GLY A 410 4.72 -32.92 8.47
C GLY A 410 5.64 -31.74 8.79
N GLU A 411 6.55 -31.40 7.87
CA GLU A 411 7.47 -30.27 8.01
C GLU A 411 6.94 -29.03 7.29
N ASN A 412 7.06 -27.87 7.92
CA ASN A 412 6.67 -26.59 7.36
C ASN A 412 7.75 -26.05 6.41
N ILE A 413 7.36 -25.72 5.17
CA ILE A 413 8.23 -25.07 4.19
C ILE A 413 7.62 -23.71 3.87
N TYR A 414 8.38 -22.66 4.16
CA TYR A 414 7.98 -21.27 3.83
C TYR A 414 8.43 -20.94 2.40
N PRO A 415 7.50 -20.64 1.48
CA PRO A 415 7.87 -20.29 0.10
C PRO A 415 8.92 -19.19 0.01
N SER A 416 8.84 -18.17 0.86
CA SER A 416 9.78 -17.05 0.88
C SER A 416 11.22 -17.44 1.18
N GLU A 417 11.44 -18.47 2.01
CA GLU A 417 12.79 -18.98 2.31
C GLU A 417 13.42 -19.58 1.07
N VAL A 418 12.65 -20.38 0.34
CA VAL A 418 13.10 -21.00 -0.92
C VAL A 418 13.29 -19.94 -2.02
N GLU A 419 12.34 -19.01 -2.12
CA GLU A 419 12.40 -17.88 -3.06
C GLU A 419 13.65 -17.02 -2.84
N ASN A 420 14.01 -16.71 -1.60
CA ASN A 420 15.20 -15.93 -1.28
C ASN A 420 16.50 -16.61 -1.74
N VAL A 421 16.60 -17.93 -1.58
CA VAL A 421 17.76 -18.69 -2.07
C VAL A 421 17.82 -18.66 -3.59
N LEU A 422 16.71 -18.95 -4.27
CA LEU A 422 16.66 -18.96 -5.74
C LEU A 422 16.86 -17.56 -6.35
N ALA A 423 16.34 -16.52 -5.71
CA ALA A 423 16.53 -15.13 -6.17
C ALA A 423 18.00 -14.66 -6.09
N ALA A 424 18.83 -15.29 -5.26
CA ALA A 424 20.26 -15.02 -5.19
C ALA A 424 21.04 -15.61 -6.39
N HIS A 425 20.43 -16.48 -7.21
CA HIS A 425 21.08 -16.98 -8.42
C HIS A 425 21.19 -15.87 -9.47
N PRO A 426 22.38 -15.62 -10.04
CA PRO A 426 22.61 -14.45 -10.92
C PRO A 426 21.76 -14.44 -12.18
N GLU A 427 21.31 -15.58 -12.67
CA GLU A 427 20.48 -15.71 -13.88
C GLU A 427 18.98 -15.71 -13.60
N VAL A 428 18.54 -15.67 -12.33
CA VAL A 428 17.13 -15.55 -11.96
C VAL A 428 16.71 -14.09 -11.98
N ALA A 429 15.63 -13.78 -12.70
CA ALA A 429 15.02 -12.46 -12.72
C ALA A 429 13.91 -12.34 -11.67
N GLU A 430 13.03 -13.35 -11.62
CA GLU A 430 11.93 -13.44 -10.65
C GLU A 430 11.66 -14.90 -10.30
N VAL A 431 11.13 -15.16 -9.10
CA VAL A 431 10.76 -16.49 -8.64
C VAL A 431 9.52 -16.43 -7.75
N CYS A 432 8.68 -17.45 -7.88
CA CYS A 432 7.57 -17.73 -6.98
C CYS A 432 7.53 -19.21 -6.67
N VAL A 433 7.42 -19.60 -5.42
CA VAL A 433 7.35 -21.00 -4.99
C VAL A 433 5.93 -21.33 -4.56
N ILE A 434 5.41 -22.45 -5.07
CA ILE A 434 4.07 -22.96 -4.74
C ILE A 434 4.17 -24.38 -4.21
N GLY A 435 3.21 -24.76 -3.36
CA GLY A 435 2.98 -26.16 -3.00
C GLY A 435 2.29 -26.90 -4.15
N VAL A 436 2.75 -28.09 -4.44
CA VAL A 436 2.08 -29.01 -5.37
C VAL A 436 1.83 -30.35 -4.69
N PRO A 437 0.70 -31.04 -4.97
CA PRO A 437 0.41 -32.33 -4.37
C PRO A 437 1.49 -33.36 -4.66
N ASP A 438 1.85 -34.12 -3.64
CA ASP A 438 2.78 -35.28 -3.72
C ASP A 438 2.18 -36.47 -2.98
N PRO A 439 2.11 -37.66 -3.60
CA PRO A 439 1.46 -38.82 -3.00
C PRO A 439 2.16 -39.37 -1.74
N LYS A 440 3.45 -39.05 -1.55
CA LYS A 440 4.24 -39.52 -0.40
C LYS A 440 4.32 -38.45 0.70
N TRP A 441 4.44 -37.17 0.33
CA TRP A 441 4.77 -36.10 1.25
C TRP A 441 3.60 -35.18 1.53
N GLY A 442 2.43 -35.37 0.87
CA GLY A 442 1.27 -34.49 0.91
C GLY A 442 1.46 -33.31 -0.06
N GLU A 443 2.40 -32.45 0.24
CA GLU A 443 2.81 -31.37 -0.67
C GLU A 443 4.34 -31.31 -0.79
N VAL A 444 4.80 -30.79 -1.92
CA VAL A 444 6.23 -30.48 -2.16
C VAL A 444 6.38 -29.14 -2.85
N PRO A 445 7.50 -28.41 -2.65
CA PRO A 445 7.69 -27.12 -3.29
C PRO A 445 8.03 -27.26 -4.78
N ARG A 446 7.37 -26.44 -5.61
CA ARG A 446 7.69 -26.19 -7.02
C ARG A 446 8.09 -24.74 -7.21
N ALA A 447 9.22 -24.50 -7.87
CA ALA A 447 9.66 -23.17 -8.21
C ALA A 447 9.15 -22.75 -9.61
N LEU A 448 8.52 -21.58 -9.69
CA LEU A 448 8.14 -20.91 -10.94
C LEU A 448 9.14 -19.79 -11.16
N VAL A 449 9.95 -19.86 -12.21
CA VAL A 449 11.12 -19.01 -12.39
C VAL A 449 11.01 -18.22 -13.70
N VAL A 450 11.31 -16.94 -13.64
CA VAL A 450 11.58 -16.09 -14.80
C VAL A 450 13.08 -15.91 -14.89
N ALA A 451 13.69 -16.41 -15.97
CA ALA A 451 15.12 -16.26 -16.22
C ALA A 451 15.44 -14.85 -16.74
N ARG A 452 16.68 -14.40 -16.53
CA ARG A 452 17.15 -13.16 -17.15
C ARG A 452 17.29 -13.33 -18.66
N PRO A 453 17.16 -12.26 -19.46
CA PRO A 453 17.40 -12.33 -20.89
C PRO A 453 18.81 -12.84 -21.20
N GLY A 454 18.89 -13.86 -22.07
CA GLY A 454 20.16 -14.48 -22.48
C GLY A 454 20.74 -15.49 -21.48
N ALA A 455 20.04 -15.81 -20.40
CA ALA A 455 20.47 -16.83 -19.44
C ALA A 455 20.33 -18.24 -20.04
N ASP A 456 21.31 -19.11 -19.72
CA ASP A 456 21.28 -20.57 -20.01
C ASP A 456 20.93 -21.32 -18.71
N LEU A 457 19.76 -20.96 -18.14
CA LEU A 457 19.32 -21.48 -16.86
C LEU A 457 18.50 -22.75 -17.04
N THR A 458 18.91 -23.81 -16.37
CA THR A 458 18.21 -25.09 -16.39
C THR A 458 17.68 -25.46 -15.01
N GLU A 459 16.66 -26.34 -14.96
CA GLU A 459 16.16 -26.90 -13.71
C GLU A 459 17.28 -27.52 -12.88
N ALA A 460 18.13 -28.36 -13.52
CA ALA A 460 19.24 -29.03 -12.84
C ALA A 460 20.21 -28.04 -12.16
N ARG A 461 20.57 -26.93 -12.82
CA ARG A 461 21.43 -25.90 -12.25
C ARG A 461 20.79 -25.20 -11.04
N LEU A 462 19.48 -24.95 -11.07
CA LEU A 462 18.78 -24.35 -9.96
C LEU A 462 18.63 -25.32 -8.76
N LEU A 463 18.34 -26.58 -9.01
CA LEU A 463 18.29 -27.60 -7.96
C LEU A 463 19.66 -27.81 -7.32
N GLU A 464 20.72 -27.87 -8.11
CA GLU A 464 22.10 -27.91 -7.62
C GLU A 464 22.44 -26.67 -6.80
N PHE A 465 22.02 -25.48 -7.24
CA PHE A 465 22.23 -24.23 -6.49
C PHE A 465 21.57 -24.24 -5.11
N CYS A 466 20.47 -24.96 -4.95
CA CYS A 466 19.81 -25.13 -3.65
C CYS A 466 20.58 -26.05 -2.70
N GLN A 467 21.48 -26.92 -3.20
CA GLN A 467 22.22 -27.86 -2.37
C GLN A 467 23.17 -27.11 -1.42
N GLY A 468 23.17 -27.53 -0.16
CA GLY A 468 23.96 -26.89 0.89
C GLY A 468 23.44 -25.51 1.36
N ARG A 469 22.45 -24.92 0.64
CA ARG A 469 21.82 -23.65 1.00
C ARG A 469 20.44 -23.84 1.64
N LEU A 470 19.75 -24.94 1.26
CA LEU A 470 18.45 -25.31 1.82
C LEU A 470 18.52 -26.76 2.35
N ALA A 471 17.81 -27.00 3.46
CA ALA A 471 17.57 -28.37 3.91
C ALA A 471 16.89 -29.19 2.79
N ARG A 472 17.20 -30.47 2.70
CA ARG A 472 16.77 -31.34 1.58
C ARG A 472 15.24 -31.31 1.35
N TYR A 473 14.46 -31.28 2.42
CA TYR A 473 12.99 -31.29 2.32
C TYR A 473 12.44 -29.94 1.82
N LYS A 474 13.17 -28.83 1.98
CA LYS A 474 12.81 -27.49 1.50
C LYS A 474 13.17 -27.26 0.04
N GLN A 475 14.06 -28.06 -0.53
CA GLN A 475 14.49 -27.88 -1.91
C GLN A 475 13.32 -28.15 -2.87
N PRO A 476 13.14 -27.32 -3.92
CA PRO A 476 12.10 -27.56 -4.92
C PRO A 476 12.25 -28.95 -5.53
N ARG A 477 11.13 -29.63 -5.74
CA ARG A 477 11.08 -30.90 -6.45
C ARG A 477 11.06 -30.74 -7.96
N SER A 478 10.59 -29.58 -8.42
CA SER A 478 10.55 -29.25 -9.83
C SER A 478 10.67 -27.74 -10.04
N VAL A 479 11.14 -27.36 -11.22
CA VAL A 479 11.22 -25.96 -11.65
C VAL A 479 10.45 -25.82 -12.97
N ARG A 480 9.61 -24.79 -13.08
CA ARG A 480 8.99 -24.37 -14.34
C ARG A 480 9.46 -22.98 -14.71
N PHE A 481 9.91 -22.82 -15.94
CA PHE A 481 10.26 -21.51 -16.48
C PHE A 481 9.05 -20.84 -17.08
N LEU A 482 8.88 -19.55 -16.78
CA LEU A 482 7.79 -18.72 -17.25
C LEU A 482 8.37 -17.46 -17.90
N GLU A 483 7.64 -16.87 -18.85
CA GLU A 483 8.00 -15.58 -19.43
C GLU A 483 7.80 -14.43 -18.43
N ALA A 484 6.75 -14.51 -17.60
CA ALA A 484 6.45 -13.54 -16.55
C ALA A 484 5.62 -14.19 -15.43
N LEU A 485 5.74 -13.68 -14.21
CA LEU A 485 4.85 -14.05 -13.11
C LEU A 485 3.52 -13.27 -13.21
N VAL A 486 2.41 -13.98 -13.00
CA VAL A 486 1.08 -13.36 -12.92
C VAL A 486 1.01 -12.43 -11.70
N ARG A 487 0.42 -11.26 -11.88
CA ARG A 487 0.29 -10.26 -10.82
C ARG A 487 -1.17 -9.91 -10.55
N THR A 488 -1.45 -9.57 -9.31
CA THR A 488 -2.72 -8.98 -8.90
C THR A 488 -2.84 -7.56 -9.44
N SER A 489 -4.05 -6.99 -9.41
CA SER A 489 -4.30 -5.57 -9.70
C SER A 489 -3.49 -4.60 -8.82
N ALA A 490 -3.03 -5.07 -7.65
CA ALA A 490 -2.12 -4.33 -6.76
C ALA A 490 -0.64 -4.42 -7.16
N GLY A 491 -0.30 -5.15 -8.24
CA GLY A 491 1.07 -5.36 -8.71
C GLY A 491 1.85 -6.45 -7.96
N LYS A 492 1.24 -7.13 -6.99
CA LYS A 492 1.86 -8.24 -6.25
C LYS A 492 1.77 -9.54 -7.07
N VAL A 493 2.74 -10.46 -6.87
CA VAL A 493 2.67 -11.80 -7.46
C VAL A 493 1.38 -12.51 -7.00
N ASP A 494 0.59 -12.97 -7.96
CA ASP A 494 -0.65 -13.71 -7.70
C ASP A 494 -0.36 -15.20 -7.55
N ARG A 495 0.12 -15.60 -6.37
CA ARG A 495 0.45 -16.99 -6.05
C ARG A 495 -0.75 -17.93 -6.24
N ARG A 496 -1.97 -17.46 -5.92
CA ARG A 496 -3.19 -18.25 -6.08
C ARG A 496 -3.44 -18.62 -7.53
N THR A 497 -3.40 -17.64 -8.44
CA THR A 497 -3.56 -17.90 -9.88
C THR A 497 -2.42 -18.75 -10.43
N LEU A 498 -1.19 -18.53 -9.96
CA LEU A 498 -0.03 -19.37 -10.33
C LEU A 498 -0.19 -20.81 -9.84
N ALA A 499 -0.63 -21.02 -8.59
CA ALA A 499 -0.91 -22.34 -8.06
C ALA A 499 -2.04 -23.05 -8.83
N ALA A 500 -3.12 -22.34 -9.18
CA ALA A 500 -4.21 -22.90 -9.98
C ALA A 500 -3.75 -23.34 -11.40
N ARG A 501 -2.82 -22.58 -12.01
CA ARG A 501 -2.32 -22.87 -13.38
C ARG A 501 -1.19 -23.92 -13.40
N HIS A 502 -0.38 -23.98 -12.38
CA HIS A 502 0.87 -24.74 -12.36
C HIS A 502 0.97 -25.72 -11.19
N GLY A 503 -0.08 -25.83 -10.35
CA GLY A 503 -0.11 -26.64 -9.14
C GLY A 503 -0.51 -28.11 -9.36
N ASN A 504 -0.90 -28.52 -10.57
CA ASN A 504 -1.25 -29.91 -10.83
C ASN A 504 -0.02 -30.81 -10.72
N ALA A 505 -0.20 -31.99 -10.13
CA ALA A 505 0.81 -33.05 -10.18
C ALA A 505 1.08 -33.36 -11.66
N GLU A 506 2.35 -33.51 -12.03
CA GLU A 506 2.70 -34.05 -13.34
C GLU A 506 2.43 -35.54 -13.29
N GLY A 507 1.51 -36.00 -14.16
CA GLY A 507 1.27 -37.42 -14.39
C GLY A 507 2.46 -38.08 -15.07
#